data_d653189fa5958a79d72cff1a4fdda2b1
#
_entry.id   d653189fa5958a79d72cff1a4fdda2b1
#
_cell.length_a   1.000
_cell.length_b   1.000
_cell.length_c   1.000
_cell.angle_alpha   90.00
_cell.angle_beta   90.00
_cell.angle_gamma   90.00
#
_symmetry.space_group_name_H-M   'P 1'
#
loop_
_entity.id
_entity.type
_entity.pdbx_description
1 polymer ?
#
loop_
_entity_poly.entity_id
_entity_poly.type
_entity_poly.pdbx_seq_one_letter_code
_entity_poly.pdbx_strand_id
1 'polypeptide(L)'
;MKQRIGRRDGRLPGFMYELHRLYEKGETVMRNEKSQFNNIGIKKHLPMMGVGPIYGAVIIAITVIAVIAGKSTAFEAGGGNFLKIPLLILGILLIVLGVYLWAGALFQSKIDSHIAENRLATTGVYGLVRNPIYSAFMFFCTGALMIAGNLFFLPLFFFYWIFMTVLMKCTEEKWLKSLYGREYEEYCRRVNRCIPWIPKGNGGKETQI
;
A
#
# COMPACT_ATOMS: atom_id res chain seq x y z
N MET A 1 -59.38 -33.72 -28.59
CA MET A 1 -58.77 -32.49 -29.14
C MET A 1 -57.54 -32.17 -28.32
N LYS A 2 -56.36 -32.69 -28.72
CA LYS A 2 -55.04 -32.50 -28.04
C LYS A 2 -54.33 -31.37 -28.75
N GLN A 3 -54.19 -30.22 -28.12
CA GLN A 3 -53.36 -29.13 -28.62
C GLN A 3 -51.86 -29.48 -28.36
N ARG A 4 -51.09 -29.60 -29.44
CA ARG A 4 -49.65 -29.66 -29.41
C ARG A 4 -49.11 -28.26 -29.10
N ILE A 5 -48.51 -28.10 -27.93
CA ILE A 5 -47.70 -26.92 -27.61
C ILE A 5 -46.35 -27.06 -28.34
N GLY A 6 -46.14 -26.19 -29.33
CA GLY A 6 -44.89 -26.15 -30.10
C GLY A 6 -43.70 -25.77 -29.22
N ARG A 7 -42.62 -26.56 -29.32
CA ARG A 7 -41.30 -26.19 -28.78
C ARG A 7 -40.84 -24.91 -29.49
N ARG A 8 -40.77 -23.80 -28.74
CA ARG A 8 -40.00 -22.63 -29.18
C ARG A 8 -38.54 -23.00 -29.12
N ASP A 9 -37.86 -23.06 -30.26
CA ASP A 9 -36.40 -23.15 -30.38
C ASP A 9 -35.81 -21.96 -29.65
N GLY A 10 -35.20 -22.21 -28.48
CA GLY A 10 -34.55 -21.21 -27.64
C GLY A 10 -33.19 -20.78 -28.20
N ARG A 11 -33.12 -20.37 -29.46
CA ARG A 11 -31.93 -19.75 -30.01
C ARG A 11 -31.91 -18.29 -29.58
N LEU A 12 -30.93 -17.95 -28.74
CA LEU A 12 -30.65 -16.57 -28.37
C LEU A 12 -30.31 -15.77 -29.65
N PRO A 13 -30.74 -14.49 -29.77
CA PRO A 13 -30.32 -13.62 -30.86
C PRO A 13 -28.79 -13.63 -31.00
N GLY A 14 -28.27 -13.64 -32.24
CA GLY A 14 -26.83 -13.81 -32.51
C GLY A 14 -25.91 -12.90 -31.68
N PHE A 15 -26.35 -11.68 -31.39
CA PHE A 15 -25.66 -10.75 -30.50
C PHE A 15 -25.56 -11.27 -29.05
N MET A 16 -26.62 -11.85 -28.51
CA MET A 16 -26.64 -12.43 -27.15
C MET A 16 -25.76 -13.69 -27.07
N TYR A 17 -25.67 -14.46 -28.15
CA TYR A 17 -24.78 -15.62 -28.24
C TYR A 17 -23.31 -15.20 -28.23
N GLU A 18 -22.93 -14.16 -28.96
CA GLU A 18 -21.56 -13.62 -28.96
C GLU A 18 -21.21 -13.00 -27.59
N LEU A 19 -22.12 -12.28 -26.94
CA LEU A 19 -21.89 -11.79 -25.57
C LEU A 19 -21.69 -12.92 -24.58
N HIS A 20 -22.50 -13.97 -24.65
CA HIS A 20 -22.35 -15.14 -23.76
C HIS A 20 -21.01 -15.86 -24.02
N ARG A 21 -20.61 -16.00 -25.28
CA ARG A 21 -19.33 -16.58 -25.68
C ARG A 21 -18.13 -15.77 -25.19
N LEU A 22 -18.20 -14.43 -25.26
CA LEU A 22 -17.16 -13.53 -24.72
C LEU A 22 -17.08 -13.61 -23.21
N TYR A 23 -18.22 -13.71 -22.53
CA TYR A 23 -18.30 -13.89 -21.08
C TYR A 23 -17.69 -15.23 -20.65
N GLU A 24 -18.05 -16.35 -21.28
CA GLU A 24 -17.46 -17.67 -21.00
C GLU A 24 -15.96 -17.72 -21.27
N LYS A 25 -15.51 -17.05 -22.35
CA LYS A 25 -14.09 -16.95 -22.67
C LYS A 25 -13.34 -16.15 -21.59
N GLY A 26 -13.92 -15.07 -21.09
CA GLY A 26 -13.40 -14.30 -19.95
C GLY A 26 -13.30 -15.13 -18.67
N GLU A 27 -14.35 -15.88 -18.33
CA GLU A 27 -14.33 -16.77 -17.17
C GLU A 27 -13.30 -17.91 -17.31
N THR A 28 -13.14 -18.46 -18.50
CA THR A 28 -12.17 -19.53 -18.76
C THR A 28 -10.73 -19.01 -18.65
N VAL A 29 -10.45 -17.82 -19.14
CA VAL A 29 -9.14 -17.16 -18.98
C VAL A 29 -8.85 -16.90 -17.50
N MET A 30 -9.80 -16.36 -16.76
CA MET A 30 -9.66 -16.10 -15.33
C MET A 30 -9.50 -17.40 -14.52
N ARG A 31 -10.19 -18.47 -14.91
CA ARG A 31 -10.06 -19.77 -14.27
C ARG A 31 -8.70 -20.42 -14.54
N ASN A 32 -8.19 -20.29 -15.75
CA ASN A 32 -6.85 -20.79 -16.13
C ASN A 32 -5.73 -19.99 -15.43
N GLU A 33 -5.85 -18.68 -15.33
CA GLU A 33 -4.92 -17.86 -14.54
C GLU A 33 -4.94 -18.27 -13.08
N LYS A 34 -6.12 -18.44 -12.46
CA LYS A 34 -6.22 -18.95 -11.08
C LYS A 34 -5.63 -20.36 -10.91
N SER A 35 -5.76 -21.24 -11.89
CA SER A 35 -5.19 -22.59 -11.83
C SER A 35 -3.67 -22.57 -12.01
N GLN A 36 -3.13 -21.71 -12.87
CA GLN A 36 -1.68 -21.51 -12.99
C GLN A 36 -1.08 -20.92 -11.72
N PHE A 37 -1.74 -19.95 -11.08
CA PHE A 37 -1.31 -19.42 -9.78
C PHE A 37 -1.30 -20.48 -8.67
N ASN A 38 -2.27 -21.39 -8.66
CA ASN A 38 -2.30 -22.50 -7.70
C ASN A 38 -1.17 -23.51 -7.92
N ASN A 39 -0.72 -23.71 -9.16
CA ASN A 39 0.37 -24.65 -9.51
C ASN A 39 1.78 -24.06 -9.25
N ILE A 40 1.93 -22.74 -9.17
CA ILE A 40 3.23 -22.08 -8.93
C ILE A 40 3.61 -22.09 -7.43
N GLY A 41 2.79 -22.68 -6.55
CA GLY A 41 3.12 -22.84 -5.13
C GLY A 41 3.24 -21.50 -4.36
N ILE A 42 2.67 -20.42 -4.90
CA ILE A 42 2.60 -19.15 -4.19
C ILE A 42 1.64 -19.37 -3.02
N LYS A 43 2.21 -19.42 -1.81
CA LYS A 43 1.45 -19.58 -0.56
C LYS A 43 0.31 -18.54 -0.56
N LYS A 44 -0.90 -19.04 -0.40
CA LYS A 44 -2.18 -18.29 -0.35
C LYS A 44 -2.26 -17.27 0.79
N HIS A 45 -1.25 -17.21 1.63
CA HIS A 45 -1.12 -16.28 2.75
C HIS A 45 0.06 -15.35 2.52
N LEU A 46 -0.17 -14.06 2.72
CA LEU A 46 0.90 -13.08 2.92
C LEU A 46 1.92 -13.68 3.88
N PRO A 47 3.23 -13.62 3.57
CA PRO A 47 4.21 -13.83 4.62
C PRO A 47 3.89 -12.81 5.71
N MET A 48 3.62 -13.28 6.92
CA MET A 48 3.10 -12.50 8.06
C MET A 48 3.95 -11.27 8.40
N MET A 49 5.14 -11.18 7.85
CA MET A 49 6.06 -10.04 8.01
C MET A 49 6.48 -9.36 6.70
N GLY A 50 6.11 -9.84 5.52
CA GLY A 50 6.50 -9.23 4.24
C GLY A 50 7.97 -8.83 4.15
N VAL A 51 8.28 -7.78 3.39
CA VAL A 51 9.62 -7.17 3.31
C VAL A 51 9.84 -6.05 4.35
N GLY A 52 8.84 -5.80 5.22
CA GLY A 52 8.85 -4.74 6.24
C GLY A 52 10.07 -4.74 7.16
N PRO A 53 10.42 -5.87 7.79
CA PRO A 53 11.58 -5.94 8.68
C PRO A 53 12.89 -5.59 7.98
N ILE A 54 13.07 -5.99 6.72
CA ILE A 54 14.27 -5.67 5.94
C ILE A 54 14.33 -4.18 5.67
N TYR A 55 13.22 -3.59 5.20
CA TYR A 55 13.14 -2.15 4.96
C TYR A 55 13.45 -1.37 6.26
N GLY A 56 12.76 -1.69 7.35
CA GLY A 56 12.94 -1.03 8.64
C GLY A 56 14.38 -1.11 9.14
N ALA A 57 14.98 -2.31 9.12
CA ALA A 57 16.37 -2.51 9.55
C ALA A 57 17.36 -1.67 8.74
N VAL A 58 17.21 -1.62 7.42
CA VAL A 58 18.10 -0.87 6.53
C VAL A 58 18.02 0.63 6.81
N ILE A 59 16.81 1.21 6.84
CA ILE A 59 16.67 2.66 7.04
C ILE A 59 17.04 3.09 8.46
N ILE A 60 16.79 2.26 9.47
CA ILE A 60 17.22 2.51 10.85
C ILE A 60 18.76 2.50 10.92
N ALA A 61 19.42 1.50 10.34
CA ALA A 61 20.88 1.43 10.32
C ALA A 61 21.50 2.67 9.64
N ILE A 62 20.98 3.07 8.49
CA ILE A 62 21.43 4.27 7.78
C ILE A 62 21.20 5.52 8.64
N THR A 63 20.04 5.64 9.30
CA THR A 63 19.73 6.77 10.17
C THR A 63 20.68 6.86 11.35
N VAL A 64 20.95 5.73 12.02
CA VAL A 64 21.91 5.68 13.16
C VAL A 64 23.29 6.10 12.72
N ILE A 65 23.78 5.57 11.59
CA ILE A 65 25.09 5.94 11.02
C ILE A 65 25.11 7.45 10.71
N ALA A 66 24.08 7.98 10.07
CA ALA A 66 23.98 9.40 9.72
C ALA A 66 23.98 10.31 10.97
N VAL A 67 23.24 9.94 12.02
CA VAL A 67 23.20 10.69 13.29
C VAL A 67 24.55 10.67 13.99
N ILE A 68 25.26 9.53 13.99
CA ILE A 68 26.60 9.41 14.57
C ILE A 68 27.61 10.24 13.75
N ALA A 69 27.60 10.10 12.42
CA ALA A 69 28.46 10.85 11.53
C ALA A 69 28.23 12.37 11.62
N GLY A 70 26.98 12.79 11.83
CA GLY A 70 26.61 14.21 11.98
C GLY A 70 27.18 14.90 13.21
N LYS A 71 27.66 14.13 14.20
CA LYS A 71 28.39 14.67 15.37
C LYS A 71 29.88 14.93 15.09
N SER A 72 30.36 14.53 13.93
CA SER A 72 31.73 14.82 13.51
C SER A 72 31.90 16.29 13.11
N THR A 73 33.03 16.89 13.44
CA THR A 73 33.37 18.29 13.13
C THR A 73 33.23 18.63 11.65
N ALA A 74 33.44 17.66 10.76
CA ALA A 74 33.28 17.82 9.33
C ALA A 74 31.82 18.17 8.90
N PHE A 75 30.82 17.83 9.72
CA PHE A 75 29.40 18.04 9.44
C PHE A 75 28.72 19.07 10.34
N GLU A 76 29.46 19.66 11.32
CA GLU A 76 28.88 20.68 12.24
C GLU A 76 28.42 21.96 11.52
N ALA A 77 28.99 22.27 10.37
CA ALA A 77 28.67 23.47 9.57
C ALA A 77 27.26 23.39 8.94
N GLY A 78 26.61 22.21 8.90
CA GLY A 78 25.30 22.04 8.29
C GLY A 78 24.10 22.49 9.13
N GLY A 79 24.31 22.85 10.40
CA GLY A 79 23.27 23.23 11.35
C GLY A 79 23.38 24.68 11.80
N GLY A 80 22.99 25.65 10.98
CA GLY A 80 22.84 27.04 11.44
C GLY A 80 21.88 27.10 12.64
N ASN A 81 22.23 27.89 13.70
CA ASN A 81 21.41 28.00 14.92
C ASN A 81 19.95 28.42 14.65
N PHE A 82 19.72 29.15 13.57
CA PHE A 82 18.39 29.61 13.14
C PHE A 82 17.46 28.47 12.75
N LEU A 83 17.97 27.37 12.18
CA LEU A 83 17.15 26.25 11.72
C LEU A 83 16.95 25.15 12.77
N LYS A 84 17.66 25.19 13.89
CA LYS A 84 17.55 24.14 14.92
C LYS A 84 16.13 24.00 15.48
N ILE A 85 15.50 25.13 15.84
CA ILE A 85 14.13 25.10 16.40
C ILE A 85 13.09 24.65 15.37
N PRO A 86 13.04 25.18 14.14
CA PRO A 86 12.13 24.68 13.12
C PRO A 86 12.32 23.19 12.80
N LEU A 87 13.57 22.71 12.69
CA LEU A 87 13.87 21.31 12.43
C LEU A 87 13.45 20.41 13.60
N LEU A 88 13.67 20.85 14.84
CA LEU A 88 13.24 20.14 16.04
C LEU A 88 11.71 19.97 16.05
N ILE A 89 10.97 21.05 15.81
CA ILE A 89 9.50 21.03 15.78
C ILE A 89 9.02 20.11 14.68
N LEU A 90 9.55 20.25 13.47
CA LEU A 90 9.17 19.41 12.32
C LEU A 90 9.52 17.93 12.58
N GLY A 91 10.68 17.66 13.17
CA GLY A 91 11.09 16.30 13.55
C GLY A 91 10.14 15.66 14.54
N ILE A 92 9.71 16.41 15.58
CA ILE A 92 8.73 15.93 16.56
C ILE A 92 7.38 15.65 15.88
N LEU A 93 6.90 16.55 15.01
CA LEU A 93 5.65 16.35 14.26
C LEU A 93 5.69 15.10 13.38
N LEU A 94 6.81 14.83 12.71
CA LEU A 94 6.99 13.62 11.92
C LEU A 94 6.99 12.35 12.79
N ILE A 95 7.62 12.38 13.95
CA ILE A 95 7.59 11.26 14.89
C ILE A 95 6.16 11.00 15.38
N VAL A 96 5.43 12.05 15.78
CA VAL A 96 4.03 11.92 16.20
C VAL A 96 3.16 11.34 15.09
N LEU A 97 3.32 11.80 13.85
CA LEU A 97 2.63 11.25 12.69
C LEU A 97 2.99 9.77 12.48
N GLY A 98 4.26 9.42 12.62
CA GLY A 98 4.74 8.04 12.55
C GLY A 98 4.09 7.15 13.62
N VAL A 99 4.03 7.63 14.88
CA VAL A 99 3.36 6.91 16.00
C VAL A 99 1.88 6.70 15.67
N TYR A 100 1.20 7.72 15.18
CA TYR A 100 -0.20 7.63 14.80
C TYR A 100 -0.44 6.54 13.73
N LEU A 101 0.37 6.54 12.66
CA LEU A 101 0.24 5.55 11.59
C LEU A 101 0.57 4.14 12.08
N TRP A 102 1.64 3.99 12.88
CA TRP A 102 2.06 2.70 13.41
C TRP A 102 1.03 2.12 14.38
N ALA A 103 0.59 2.92 15.36
CA ALA A 103 -0.43 2.51 16.32
C ALA A 103 -1.76 2.18 15.61
N GLY A 104 -2.21 3.04 14.70
CA GLY A 104 -3.42 2.80 13.91
C GLY A 104 -3.36 1.50 13.11
N ALA A 105 -2.23 1.20 12.47
CA ALA A 105 -2.05 -0.04 11.73
C ALA A 105 -2.08 -1.28 12.64
N LEU A 106 -1.44 -1.22 13.81
CA LEU A 106 -1.44 -2.31 14.78
C LEU A 106 -2.83 -2.55 15.39
N PHE A 107 -3.54 -1.48 15.76
CA PHE A 107 -4.89 -1.60 16.30
C PHE A 107 -5.85 -2.16 15.26
N GLN A 108 -5.77 -1.68 14.02
CA GLN A 108 -6.63 -2.13 12.94
C GLN A 108 -6.36 -3.60 12.57
N SER A 109 -5.09 -4.04 12.55
CA SER A 109 -4.75 -5.44 12.30
C SER A 109 -5.24 -6.42 13.38
N LYS A 110 -5.47 -5.93 14.61
CA LYS A 110 -6.04 -6.73 15.71
C LYS A 110 -7.57 -6.80 15.68
N ILE A 111 -8.21 -5.72 15.20
CA ILE A 111 -9.68 -5.62 15.17
C ILE A 111 -10.23 -6.29 13.90
N ASP A 112 -9.49 -6.18 12.79
CA ASP A 112 -9.92 -6.74 11.52
C ASP A 112 -9.54 -8.23 11.45
N SER A 113 -10.48 -9.08 11.86
CA SER A 113 -10.54 -10.49 11.44
C SER A 113 -10.56 -10.64 9.90
N HIS A 114 -10.67 -9.53 9.18
CA HIS A 114 -10.65 -9.42 7.72
C HIS A 114 -9.38 -9.97 7.06
N ILE A 115 -8.22 -9.98 7.77
CA ILE A 115 -7.02 -10.66 7.28
C ILE A 115 -7.25 -12.18 7.19
N ALA A 116 -8.05 -12.74 8.10
CA ALA A 116 -8.46 -14.14 8.04
C ALA A 116 -9.46 -14.42 6.90
N GLU A 117 -10.23 -13.40 6.48
CA GLU A 117 -11.23 -13.48 5.42
C GLU A 117 -10.71 -13.09 4.03
N ASN A 118 -9.39 -12.86 3.86
CA ASN A 118 -8.77 -12.41 2.61
C ASN A 118 -9.42 -11.14 2.02
N ARG A 119 -9.84 -10.20 2.86
CA ARG A 119 -10.37 -8.90 2.42
C ARG A 119 -9.28 -7.83 2.43
N LEU A 120 -9.31 -6.94 1.46
CA LEU A 120 -8.39 -5.81 1.37
C LEU A 120 -8.74 -4.76 2.43
N ALA A 121 -7.79 -4.46 3.35
CA ALA A 121 -7.96 -3.38 4.32
C ALA A 121 -7.82 -2.03 3.61
N THR A 122 -8.89 -1.24 3.56
CA THR A 122 -8.94 0.07 2.87
C THR A 122 -9.43 1.20 3.77
N THR A 123 -9.76 0.91 5.04
CA THR A 123 -10.35 1.84 6.02
C THR A 123 -9.33 2.30 7.05
N GLY A 124 -9.70 3.23 7.92
CA GLY A 124 -8.84 3.76 8.98
C GLY A 124 -7.53 4.34 8.43
N VAL A 125 -6.39 3.97 9.01
CA VAL A 125 -5.08 4.45 8.55
C VAL A 125 -4.72 3.95 7.16
N TYR A 126 -5.26 2.81 6.71
CA TYR A 126 -5.13 2.32 5.34
C TYR A 126 -5.95 3.15 4.34
N GLY A 127 -6.94 3.91 4.80
CA GLY A 127 -7.63 4.92 4.00
C GLY A 127 -6.78 6.17 3.74
N LEU A 128 -5.79 6.46 4.58
CA LEU A 128 -4.90 7.61 4.46
C LEU A 128 -3.63 7.28 3.66
N VAL A 129 -3.07 6.09 3.88
CA VAL A 129 -1.85 5.63 3.23
C VAL A 129 -1.86 4.11 3.10
N ARG A 130 -1.44 3.60 1.94
CA ARG A 130 -1.51 2.15 1.66
C ARG A 130 -0.57 1.31 2.51
N ASN A 131 0.56 1.88 2.92
CA ASN A 131 1.60 1.18 3.67
C ASN A 131 1.92 1.91 4.98
N PRO A 132 0.98 1.96 5.96
CA PRO A 132 1.12 2.79 7.15
C PRO A 132 2.33 2.43 8.01
N ILE A 133 2.67 1.14 8.17
CA ILE A 133 3.81 0.69 8.96
C ILE A 133 5.14 1.16 8.33
N TYR A 134 5.30 0.99 7.02
CA TYR A 134 6.50 1.44 6.30
C TYR A 134 6.64 2.96 6.33
N SER A 135 5.55 3.68 6.14
CA SER A 135 5.50 5.14 6.23
C SER A 135 5.86 5.63 7.64
N ALA A 136 5.40 4.92 8.67
CA ALA A 136 5.74 5.23 10.05
C ALA A 136 7.27 5.15 10.30
N PHE A 137 7.91 4.07 9.86
CA PHE A 137 9.38 3.95 9.96
C PHE A 137 10.11 5.05 9.18
N MET A 138 9.63 5.39 7.98
CA MET A 138 10.18 6.51 7.20
C MET A 138 10.08 7.84 7.97
N PHE A 139 8.95 8.12 8.60
CA PHE A 139 8.75 9.33 9.39
C PHE A 139 9.56 9.32 10.69
N PHE A 140 9.70 8.18 11.36
CA PHE A 140 10.58 8.06 12.53
C PHE A 140 12.03 8.37 12.18
N CYS A 141 12.55 7.75 11.12
CA CYS A 141 13.92 7.96 10.69
C CYS A 141 14.18 9.40 10.24
N THR A 142 13.25 9.97 9.45
CA THR A 142 13.36 11.36 8.99
C THR A 142 13.24 12.34 10.15
N GLY A 143 12.30 12.11 11.08
CA GLY A 143 12.15 12.91 12.28
C GLY A 143 13.39 12.91 13.16
N ALA A 144 14.02 11.74 13.35
CA ALA A 144 15.27 11.62 14.10
C ALA A 144 16.42 12.41 13.45
N LEU A 145 16.54 12.36 12.11
CA LEU A 145 17.54 13.17 11.38
C LEU A 145 17.30 14.67 11.54
N MET A 146 16.06 15.12 11.52
CA MET A 146 15.71 16.52 11.72
C MET A 146 15.99 16.98 13.16
N ILE A 147 15.69 16.17 14.16
CA ILE A 147 16.02 16.45 15.56
C ILE A 147 17.54 16.51 15.76
N ALA A 148 18.30 15.67 15.05
CA ALA A 148 19.77 15.76 15.08
C ALA A 148 20.30 17.07 14.48
N GLY A 149 19.45 17.85 13.77
CA GLY A 149 19.74 19.23 13.36
C GLY A 149 20.75 19.36 12.20
N ASN A 150 21.02 18.30 11.46
CA ASN A 150 21.99 18.32 10.38
C ASN A 150 21.32 18.25 8.99
N LEU A 151 21.36 19.40 8.26
CA LEU A 151 20.73 19.56 6.96
C LEU A 151 21.34 18.66 5.87
N PHE A 152 22.62 18.23 6.00
CA PHE A 152 23.25 17.36 5.03
C PHE A 152 22.54 16.01 4.86
N PHE A 153 21.78 15.58 5.87
CA PHE A 153 21.08 14.31 5.83
C PHE A 153 19.61 14.41 5.36
N LEU A 154 19.10 15.61 5.06
CA LEU A 154 17.75 15.76 4.50
C LEU A 154 17.52 14.95 3.20
N PRO A 155 18.50 14.82 2.28
CA PRO A 155 18.32 13.96 1.10
C PRO A 155 18.01 12.51 1.43
N LEU A 156 18.34 12.00 2.62
CA LEU A 156 17.99 10.65 3.05
C LEU A 156 16.48 10.40 3.08
N PHE A 157 15.66 11.43 3.31
CA PHE A 157 14.20 11.29 3.19
C PHE A 157 13.79 10.80 1.80
N PHE A 158 14.35 11.40 0.74
CA PHE A 158 14.07 10.98 -0.64
C PHE A 158 14.61 9.59 -0.91
N PHE A 159 15.76 9.23 -0.34
CA PHE A 159 16.30 7.87 -0.44
C PHE A 159 15.35 6.86 0.23
N TYR A 160 14.86 7.10 1.43
CA TYR A 160 13.92 6.22 2.13
C TYR A 160 12.61 6.06 1.35
N TRP A 161 12.10 7.17 0.80
CA TRP A 161 10.88 7.17 -0.01
C TRP A 161 11.06 6.40 -1.32
N ILE A 162 12.16 6.59 -2.05
CA ILE A 162 12.46 5.87 -3.29
C ILE A 162 12.66 4.39 -2.98
N PHE A 163 13.46 4.05 -1.97
CA PHE A 163 13.74 2.69 -1.56
C PHE A 163 12.44 1.94 -1.20
N MET A 164 11.58 2.54 -0.38
CA MET A 164 10.27 2.00 -0.08
C MET A 164 9.43 1.81 -1.35
N THR A 165 9.40 2.81 -2.23
CA THR A 165 8.59 2.78 -3.45
C THR A 165 9.04 1.64 -4.38
N VAL A 166 10.32 1.47 -4.58
CA VAL A 166 10.88 0.39 -5.41
C VAL A 166 10.59 -0.96 -4.76
N LEU A 167 10.86 -1.10 -3.47
CA LEU A 167 10.66 -2.34 -2.74
C LEU A 167 9.19 -2.79 -2.81
N MET A 168 8.23 -1.90 -2.52
CA MET A 168 6.80 -2.21 -2.59
C MET A 168 6.34 -2.58 -3.99
N LYS A 169 6.76 -1.83 -5.02
CA LYS A 169 6.42 -2.13 -6.42
C LYS A 169 6.96 -3.48 -6.88
N CYS A 170 8.16 -3.83 -6.45
CA CYS A 170 8.80 -5.08 -6.88
C CYS A 170 8.26 -6.31 -6.16
N THR A 171 7.66 -6.14 -4.98
CA THR A 171 7.27 -7.24 -4.09
C THR A 171 5.76 -7.24 -3.79
N GLU A 172 5.35 -6.52 -2.76
CA GLU A 172 4.00 -6.61 -2.18
C GLU A 172 2.90 -6.12 -3.13
N GLU A 173 3.12 -5.02 -3.87
CA GLU A 173 2.09 -4.51 -4.78
C GLU A 173 1.78 -5.48 -5.93
N LYS A 174 2.78 -6.19 -6.45
CA LYS A 174 2.55 -7.21 -7.47
C LYS A 174 1.68 -8.35 -6.93
N TRP A 175 1.99 -8.77 -5.71
CA TRP A 175 1.26 -9.83 -5.06
C TRP A 175 -0.17 -9.40 -4.69
N LEU A 176 -0.37 -8.20 -4.12
CA LEU A 176 -1.70 -7.67 -3.81
C LEU A 176 -2.54 -7.48 -5.09
N LYS A 177 -1.92 -7.03 -6.18
CA LYS A 177 -2.59 -6.91 -7.47
C LYS A 177 -3.02 -8.27 -8.03
N SER A 178 -2.22 -9.32 -7.87
CA SER A 178 -2.58 -10.67 -8.29
C SER A 178 -3.70 -11.28 -7.44
N LEU A 179 -3.78 -10.90 -6.15
CA LEU A 179 -4.77 -11.42 -5.22
C LEU A 179 -6.13 -10.72 -5.34
N TYR A 180 -6.12 -9.37 -5.39
CA TYR A 180 -7.33 -8.54 -5.34
C TYR A 180 -7.69 -7.90 -6.69
N GLY A 181 -6.83 -8.00 -7.71
CA GLY A 181 -7.10 -7.55 -9.08
C GLY A 181 -7.56 -6.09 -9.14
N ARG A 182 -8.75 -5.88 -9.73
CA ARG A 182 -9.34 -4.56 -9.97
C ARG A 182 -9.62 -3.78 -8.68
N GLU A 183 -10.03 -4.45 -7.61
CA GLU A 183 -10.28 -3.82 -6.31
C GLU A 183 -9.03 -3.12 -5.78
N TYR A 184 -7.86 -3.80 -5.88
CA TYR A 184 -6.58 -3.20 -5.49
C TYR A 184 -6.17 -2.04 -6.40
N GLU A 185 -6.45 -2.11 -7.69
CA GLU A 185 -6.17 -1.00 -8.62
C GLU A 185 -6.99 0.25 -8.30
N GLU A 186 -8.26 0.08 -7.99
CA GLU A 186 -9.15 1.17 -7.57
C GLU A 186 -8.70 1.78 -6.23
N TYR A 187 -8.27 0.95 -5.29
CA TYR A 187 -7.67 1.40 -4.03
C TYR A 187 -6.39 2.21 -4.28
N CYS A 188 -5.51 1.76 -5.19
CA CYS A 188 -4.30 2.47 -5.56
C CYS A 188 -4.55 3.85 -6.18
N ARG A 189 -5.68 4.07 -6.83
CA ARG A 189 -6.06 5.37 -7.42
C ARG A 189 -6.51 6.37 -6.37
N ARG A 190 -7.09 5.89 -5.27
CA ARG A 190 -7.67 6.72 -4.20
C ARG A 190 -6.69 7.04 -3.10
N VAL A 191 -5.84 6.10 -2.73
CA VAL A 191 -4.96 6.20 -1.57
C VAL A 191 -3.49 6.21 -1.99
N ASN A 192 -2.70 7.13 -1.41
CA ASN A 192 -1.28 7.25 -1.70
C ASN A 192 -0.48 6.08 -1.11
N ARG A 193 0.71 5.79 -1.68
CA ARG A 193 1.56 4.67 -1.23
C ARG A 193 2.22 4.92 0.11
N CYS A 194 2.86 6.10 0.27
CA CYS A 194 3.83 6.36 1.33
C CYS A 194 3.49 7.60 2.16
N ILE A 195 2.93 8.63 1.54
CA ILE A 195 2.63 9.90 2.18
C ILE A 195 1.14 9.94 2.47
N PRO A 196 0.72 10.14 3.74
CA PRO A 196 -0.69 10.27 4.08
C PRO A 196 -1.32 11.43 3.28
N TRP A 197 -2.43 11.14 2.64
CA TRP A 197 -3.19 12.11 1.88
C TRP A 197 -4.67 11.94 2.16
N ILE A 198 -5.40 13.05 2.24
CA ILE A 198 -6.86 12.97 2.34
C ILE A 198 -7.37 12.39 1.02
N PRO A 199 -8.06 11.22 1.04
CA PRO A 199 -8.56 10.61 -0.19
C PRO A 199 -9.44 11.60 -0.93
N LYS A 200 -9.26 11.74 -2.24
CA LYS A 200 -10.20 12.48 -3.07
C LYS A 200 -11.56 11.78 -2.93
N GLY A 201 -12.52 12.47 -2.31
CA GLY A 201 -13.87 11.96 -2.15
C GLY A 201 -14.41 11.50 -3.50
N ASN A 202 -15.10 10.38 -3.52
CA ASN A 202 -15.90 9.99 -4.68
C ASN A 202 -16.92 11.11 -4.93
N GLY A 203 -16.64 11.97 -5.89
CA GLY A 203 -17.65 12.83 -6.47
C GLY A 203 -18.71 11.93 -7.09
N GLY A 204 -19.77 11.74 -6.36
CA GLY A 204 -21.06 11.19 -6.70
C GLY A 204 -21.12 10.12 -7.78
N LYS A 205 -21.43 8.90 -7.34
CA LYS A 205 -22.49 8.05 -7.90
C LYS A 205 -22.71 6.90 -6.92
N GLU A 206 -23.45 7.17 -5.85
CA GLU A 206 -24.31 6.14 -5.28
C GLU A 206 -25.36 5.84 -6.35
N THR A 207 -25.12 4.80 -7.11
CA THR A 207 -26.22 4.16 -7.83
C THR A 207 -26.89 3.24 -6.80
N GLN A 208 -27.94 3.76 -6.16
CA GLN A 208 -28.95 2.94 -5.51
C GLN A 208 -29.48 1.95 -6.55
N ILE A 209 -29.32 0.67 -6.30
CA ILE A 209 -30.19 -0.38 -6.83
C ILE A 209 -30.62 -1.23 -5.64
#